data_65a2e500ec3e255978e99c3ec410649e
#
_entry.id   65a2e500ec3e255978e99c3ec410649e
#
_cell.length_a   1.000
_cell.length_b   1.000
_cell.length_c   1.000
_cell.angle_alpha   90.00
_cell.angle_beta   90.00
_cell.angle_gamma   90.00
#
_symmetry.space_group_name_H-M   'P 1'
#
loop_
_entity.id
_entity.type
_entity.pdbx_description
1 polymer ?
#
loop_
_entity_poly.entity_id
_entity_poly.type
_entity_poly.pdbx_seq_one_letter_code
_entity_poly.pdbx_strand_id
1 'polypeptide(L)'
;MNVIIKKYEDLTLDELYDILRIRVLIFVVEQNALCDEIDGKDSNAYHVFIREDGEIKAYLRVFSEDDSNREVKIGRVLTSERGKGYGRLIMEKGIELARKVYNPKIINVHSQTQAMGFYAKFGFKQVSDVFIEDTLPHVSMNLEFD
;
A
#
# COMPACT_ATOMS: atom_id res chain seq x y z
N MET A 1 2.40 7.55 17.49
CA MET A 1 2.70 7.40 16.06
C MET A 1 1.73 8.27 15.25
N ASN A 2 2.25 9.27 14.59
CA ASN A 2 1.44 10.13 13.73
C ASN A 2 1.39 9.56 12.31
N VAL A 3 0.18 9.35 11.81
CA VAL A 3 -0.02 8.93 10.42
C VAL A 3 -0.28 10.18 9.59
N ILE A 4 0.49 10.33 8.51
CA ILE A 4 0.37 11.43 7.56
C ILE A 4 -0.38 10.93 6.34
N ILE A 5 -1.41 11.67 5.92
CA ILE A 5 -2.22 11.34 4.75
C ILE A 5 -2.21 12.54 3.82
N LYS A 6 -1.68 12.37 2.62
CA LYS A 6 -1.58 13.46 1.64
C LYS A 6 -1.87 12.98 0.24
N LYS A 7 -2.51 13.84 -0.57
CA LYS A 7 -2.53 13.68 -2.02
C LYS A 7 -1.14 13.96 -2.58
N TYR A 8 -0.88 13.46 -3.78
CA TYR A 8 0.41 13.65 -4.45
C TYR A 8 0.81 15.13 -4.51
N GLU A 9 -0.10 16.01 -4.92
CA GLU A 9 0.17 17.44 -5.06
C GLU A 9 0.48 18.15 -3.73
N ASP A 10 0.12 17.55 -2.60
CA ASP A 10 0.36 18.10 -1.27
C ASP A 10 1.65 17.59 -0.62
N LEU A 11 2.32 16.62 -1.24
CA LEU A 11 3.60 16.13 -0.75
C LEU A 11 4.68 17.18 -0.96
N THR A 12 5.57 17.32 0.02
CA THR A 12 6.79 18.08 -0.19
C THR A 12 7.75 17.28 -1.07
N LEU A 13 8.72 17.94 -1.68
CA LEU A 13 9.75 17.24 -2.47
C LEU A 13 10.51 16.24 -1.61
N ASP A 14 10.83 16.60 -0.37
CA ASP A 14 11.54 15.71 0.55
C ASP A 14 10.70 14.50 0.91
N GLU A 15 9.40 14.68 1.16
CA GLU A 15 8.49 13.57 1.42
C GLU A 15 8.43 12.62 0.23
N LEU A 16 8.26 13.15 -0.97
CA LEU A 16 8.22 12.34 -2.18
C LEU A 16 9.53 11.58 -2.39
N TYR A 17 10.66 12.26 -2.23
CA TYR A 17 11.97 11.63 -2.38
C TYR A 17 12.14 10.48 -1.39
N ASP A 18 11.82 10.70 -0.11
CA ASP A 18 11.94 9.69 0.94
C ASP A 18 11.01 8.50 0.69
N ILE A 19 9.78 8.76 0.23
CA ILE A 19 8.83 7.70 -0.13
C ILE A 19 9.39 6.83 -1.25
N LEU A 20 9.83 7.45 -2.34
CA LEU A 20 10.35 6.70 -3.48
C LEU A 20 11.62 5.94 -3.11
N ARG A 21 12.48 6.53 -2.30
CA ARG A 21 13.72 5.88 -1.86
C ARG A 21 13.44 4.63 -1.04
N ILE A 22 12.56 4.71 -0.04
CA ILE A 22 12.25 3.54 0.80
C ILE A 22 11.56 2.44 0.00
N ARG A 23 10.69 2.80 -0.94
CA ARG A 23 10.03 1.83 -1.82
C ARG A 23 11.04 1.06 -2.67
N VAL A 24 11.99 1.76 -3.27
CA VAL A 24 13.03 1.10 -4.08
C VAL A 24 13.91 0.21 -3.20
N LEU A 25 14.31 0.68 -2.02
CA LEU A 25 15.15 -0.11 -1.12
C LEU A 25 14.46 -1.42 -0.69
N ILE A 26 13.18 -1.39 -0.43
CA ILE A 26 12.44 -2.59 0.04
C ILE A 26 12.00 -3.47 -1.12
N PHE A 27 11.33 -2.92 -2.13
CA PHE A 27 10.71 -3.74 -3.16
C PHE A 27 11.68 -4.16 -4.27
N VAL A 28 12.73 -3.40 -4.52
CA VAL A 28 13.69 -3.72 -5.57
C VAL A 28 14.98 -4.29 -4.98
N VAL A 29 15.64 -3.55 -4.09
CA VAL A 29 16.96 -3.91 -3.60
C VAL A 29 16.89 -5.07 -2.59
N GLU A 30 16.11 -4.93 -1.52
CA GLU A 30 16.00 -5.94 -0.47
C GLU A 30 15.40 -7.25 -1.00
N GLN A 31 14.35 -7.17 -1.83
CA GLN A 31 13.69 -8.35 -2.39
C GLN A 31 14.41 -8.89 -3.62
N ASN A 32 15.43 -8.20 -4.10
CA ASN A 32 16.16 -8.58 -5.31
C ASN A 32 15.20 -8.81 -6.48
N ALA A 33 14.22 -7.92 -6.64
CA ALA A 33 13.19 -8.02 -7.66
C ALA A 33 13.40 -6.96 -8.73
N LEU A 34 13.47 -7.41 -9.98
CA LEU A 34 13.56 -6.49 -11.11
C LEU A 34 12.14 -6.11 -11.52
N CYS A 35 11.72 -4.89 -11.18
CA CYS A 35 10.37 -4.42 -11.42
C CYS A 35 10.30 -2.93 -11.68
N ASP A 36 9.19 -2.49 -12.27
CA ASP A 36 8.91 -1.07 -12.50
C ASP A 36 8.27 -0.48 -11.24
N GLU A 37 9.10 -0.17 -10.25
CA GLU A 37 8.60 0.32 -8.96
C GLU A 37 7.90 1.68 -9.08
N ILE A 38 8.42 2.58 -9.90
CA ILE A 38 7.83 3.89 -10.16
C ILE A 38 6.98 3.75 -11.43
N ASP A 39 5.70 3.43 -11.23
CA ASP A 39 4.80 2.92 -12.26
C ASP A 39 3.85 3.95 -12.86
N GLY A 40 4.02 5.23 -12.50
CA GLY A 40 3.17 6.30 -13.01
C GLY A 40 1.84 6.47 -12.30
N LYS A 41 1.56 5.68 -11.26
CA LYS A 41 0.27 5.73 -10.55
C LYS A 41 0.27 6.63 -9.32
N ASP A 42 1.44 7.14 -8.94
CA ASP A 42 1.58 7.92 -7.70
C ASP A 42 0.88 9.28 -7.76
N SER A 43 0.81 9.89 -8.94
CA SER A 43 0.18 11.21 -9.10
C SER A 43 -1.33 11.19 -8.86
N ASN A 44 -1.98 10.03 -8.96
CA ASN A 44 -3.42 9.85 -8.73
C ASN A 44 -3.71 9.10 -7.43
N ALA A 45 -2.74 9.02 -6.53
CA ALA A 45 -2.87 8.27 -5.29
C ALA A 45 -2.89 9.19 -4.07
N TYR A 46 -3.53 8.69 -3.00
CA TYR A 46 -3.27 9.18 -1.66
C TYR A 46 -2.08 8.43 -1.10
N HIS A 47 -1.19 9.14 -0.43
CA HIS A 47 0.00 8.59 0.21
C HIS A 47 -0.21 8.62 1.71
N VAL A 48 -0.13 7.46 2.33
CA VAL A 48 -0.35 7.27 3.76
C VAL A 48 0.94 6.75 4.36
N PHE A 49 1.51 7.47 5.31
CA PHE A 49 2.81 7.07 5.85
C PHE A 49 2.99 7.52 7.29
N ILE A 50 3.90 6.83 7.97
CA ILE A 50 4.33 7.15 9.33
C ILE A 50 5.78 7.59 9.24
N ARG A 51 6.08 8.78 9.76
CA ARG A 51 7.44 9.33 9.77
C ARG A 51 7.84 9.57 11.21
N GLU A 52 8.94 8.99 11.63
CA GLU A 52 9.52 9.17 12.96
C GLU A 52 11.02 9.30 12.83
N ASP A 53 11.62 10.20 13.61
CA ASP A 53 13.07 10.42 13.61
C ASP A 53 13.62 10.74 12.21
N GLY A 54 12.82 11.45 11.41
CA GLY A 54 13.20 11.81 10.04
C GLY A 54 13.14 10.69 9.03
N GLU A 55 12.64 9.51 9.42
CA GLU A 55 12.59 8.33 8.56
C GLU A 55 11.15 7.84 8.36
N ILE A 56 10.86 7.28 7.19
CA ILE A 56 9.59 6.63 6.93
C ILE A 56 9.62 5.23 7.55
N LYS A 57 8.70 4.99 8.48
CA LYS A 57 8.57 3.71 9.20
C LYS A 57 7.55 2.79 8.57
N ALA A 58 6.55 3.35 7.91
CA ALA A 58 5.52 2.59 7.19
C ALA A 58 4.95 3.44 6.08
N TYR A 59 4.46 2.78 5.04
CA TYR A 59 3.88 3.47 3.89
C TYR A 59 2.87 2.57 3.20
N LEU A 60 1.84 3.17 2.61
CA LEU A 60 1.03 2.57 1.57
C LEU A 60 0.46 3.68 0.68
N ARG A 61 -0.02 3.28 -0.49
CA ARG A 61 -0.77 4.20 -1.36
C ARG A 61 -2.17 3.66 -1.61
N VAL A 62 -3.11 4.57 -1.83
CA VAL A 62 -4.51 4.26 -2.08
C VAL A 62 -4.94 5.00 -3.34
N PHE A 63 -5.47 4.28 -4.32
CA PHE A 63 -5.94 4.90 -5.54
C PHE A 63 -7.07 4.09 -6.20
N SER A 64 -7.84 4.75 -7.05
CA SER A 64 -8.84 4.10 -7.90
C SER A 64 -8.34 4.15 -9.35
N GLU A 65 -8.50 3.04 -10.06
CA GLU A 65 -8.09 2.98 -11.48
C GLU A 65 -9.17 3.46 -12.43
N ASP A 66 -10.40 3.63 -11.94
CA ASP A 66 -11.51 4.10 -12.76
C ASP A 66 -12.36 5.13 -12.01
N ASP A 67 -13.27 5.76 -12.73
CA ASP A 67 -14.14 6.80 -12.17
C ASP A 67 -15.31 6.28 -11.35
N SER A 68 -15.59 4.98 -11.40
CA SER A 68 -16.70 4.37 -10.64
C SER A 68 -16.41 4.29 -9.16
N ASN A 69 -15.13 4.26 -8.78
CA ASN A 69 -14.64 4.06 -7.41
C ASN A 69 -15.19 2.80 -6.74
N ARG A 70 -15.73 1.87 -7.53
CA ARG A 70 -16.29 0.62 -7.01
C ARG A 70 -15.19 -0.24 -6.39
N GLU A 71 -14.03 -0.31 -7.03
CA GLU A 71 -12.87 -1.01 -6.54
C GLU A 71 -11.73 -0.03 -6.34
N VAL A 72 -11.19 -0.03 -5.14
CA VAL A 72 -10.06 0.83 -4.75
C VAL A 72 -8.87 -0.06 -4.45
N LYS A 73 -7.69 0.37 -4.88
CA LYS A 73 -6.44 -0.36 -4.68
C LYS A 73 -5.68 0.20 -3.49
N ILE A 74 -5.17 -0.71 -2.65
CA ILE A 74 -4.13 -0.40 -1.69
C ILE A 74 -2.88 -1.14 -2.14
N GLY A 75 -1.78 -0.45 -2.26
CA GLY A 75 -0.54 -1.06 -2.72
C GLY A 75 0.70 -0.44 -2.12
N ARG A 76 1.84 -1.02 -2.44
CA ARG A 76 3.16 -0.59 -1.95
C ARG A 76 3.21 -0.54 -0.42
N VAL A 77 2.54 -1.50 0.24
CA VAL A 77 2.50 -1.59 1.69
C VAL A 77 3.86 -2.03 2.20
N LEU A 78 4.47 -1.22 3.02
CA LEU A 78 5.79 -1.53 3.59
C LEU A 78 5.92 -1.06 5.03
N THR A 79 6.80 -1.72 5.76
CA THR A 79 7.32 -1.24 7.05
C THR A 79 8.83 -1.38 7.03
N SER A 80 9.54 -0.43 7.66
CA SER A 80 10.99 -0.48 7.76
C SER A 80 11.47 -1.32 8.95
N GLU A 81 10.61 -1.51 9.95
CA GLU A 81 10.90 -2.30 11.14
C GLU A 81 9.72 -3.19 11.49
N ARG A 82 10.00 -4.44 11.89
CA ARG A 82 8.98 -5.39 12.31
C ARG A 82 8.76 -5.32 13.83
N GLY A 83 7.58 -5.77 14.28
CA GLY A 83 7.28 -5.91 15.69
C GLY A 83 6.98 -4.62 16.43
N LYS A 84 6.77 -3.51 15.71
CA LYS A 84 6.49 -2.20 16.28
C LYS A 84 5.03 -1.76 16.13
N GLY A 85 4.20 -2.57 15.48
CA GLY A 85 2.78 -2.22 15.22
C GLY A 85 2.57 -1.29 14.05
N TYR A 86 3.59 -0.97 13.28
CA TYR A 86 3.47 -0.06 12.13
C TYR A 86 2.55 -0.62 11.05
N GLY A 87 2.69 -1.90 10.72
CA GLY A 87 1.91 -2.54 9.66
C GLY A 87 0.41 -2.51 9.96
N ARG A 88 0.04 -2.83 11.18
CA ARG A 88 -1.36 -2.78 11.61
C ARG A 88 -1.93 -1.37 11.52
N LEU A 89 -1.20 -0.41 12.06
CA LEU A 89 -1.67 0.98 12.09
C LEU A 89 -1.80 1.55 10.68
N ILE A 90 -0.82 1.30 9.81
CA ILE A 90 -0.88 1.84 8.45
C ILE A 90 -2.03 1.25 7.65
N MET A 91 -2.30 -0.06 7.79
CA MET A 91 -3.42 -0.71 7.12
C MET A 91 -4.77 -0.22 7.64
N GLU A 92 -4.93 -0.08 8.96
CA GLU A 92 -6.16 0.48 9.53
C GLU A 92 -6.45 1.87 8.96
N LYS A 93 -5.43 2.71 8.88
CA LYS A 93 -5.57 4.07 8.33
C LYS A 93 -5.82 4.08 6.83
N GLY A 94 -5.17 3.19 6.10
CA GLY A 94 -5.40 3.04 4.66
C GLY A 94 -6.82 2.61 4.33
N ILE A 95 -7.34 1.64 5.05
CA ILE A 95 -8.73 1.17 4.88
C ILE A 95 -9.73 2.28 5.24
N GLU A 96 -9.50 2.95 6.37
CA GLU A 96 -10.34 4.07 6.81
C GLU A 96 -10.38 5.17 5.75
N LEU A 97 -9.22 5.56 5.22
CA LEU A 97 -9.12 6.57 4.17
C LEU A 97 -9.86 6.15 2.90
N ALA A 98 -9.64 4.91 2.45
CA ALA A 98 -10.29 4.40 1.24
C ALA A 98 -11.81 4.46 1.36
N ARG A 99 -12.35 4.06 2.51
CA ARG A 99 -13.79 4.08 2.75
C ARG A 99 -14.34 5.50 2.80
N LYS A 100 -13.62 6.40 3.44
CA LYS A 100 -14.05 7.79 3.61
C LYS A 100 -14.07 8.56 2.28
N VAL A 101 -13.01 8.39 1.48
CA VAL A 101 -12.83 9.17 0.24
C VAL A 101 -13.60 8.57 -0.93
N TYR A 102 -13.55 7.25 -1.09
CA TYR A 102 -14.07 6.57 -2.28
C TYR A 102 -15.39 5.85 -2.06
N ASN A 103 -15.70 5.48 -0.82
CA ASN A 103 -16.87 4.66 -0.49
C ASN A 103 -17.00 3.43 -1.41
N PRO A 104 -15.96 2.59 -1.50
CA PRO A 104 -15.91 1.49 -2.46
C PRO A 104 -16.75 0.30 -2.01
N LYS A 105 -17.08 -0.59 -2.96
CA LYS A 105 -17.62 -1.92 -2.64
C LYS A 105 -16.50 -2.90 -2.31
N ILE A 106 -15.32 -2.69 -2.88
CA ILE A 106 -14.17 -3.59 -2.74
C ILE A 106 -12.90 -2.77 -2.56
N ILE A 107 -12.09 -3.17 -1.58
CA ILE A 107 -10.67 -2.78 -1.53
C ILE A 107 -9.87 -4.00 -1.95
N ASN A 108 -9.02 -3.83 -2.95
CA ASN A 108 -8.19 -4.90 -3.49
C ASN A 108 -6.72 -4.67 -3.14
N VAL A 109 -6.04 -5.75 -2.81
CA VAL A 109 -4.58 -5.78 -2.65
C VAL A 109 -4.03 -6.93 -3.48
N HIS A 110 -2.83 -6.76 -4.04
CA HIS A 110 -2.03 -7.87 -4.56
C HIS A 110 -1.02 -8.24 -3.49
N SER A 111 -1.26 -9.37 -2.83
CA SER A 111 -0.43 -9.83 -1.72
C SER A 111 0.64 -10.79 -2.20
N GLN A 112 1.89 -10.56 -1.82
CA GLN A 112 2.89 -11.61 -1.92
C GLN A 112 2.40 -12.80 -1.08
N THR A 113 2.67 -14.02 -1.52
CA THR A 113 2.08 -15.21 -0.90
C THR A 113 2.42 -15.36 0.58
N GLN A 114 3.62 -14.94 1.00
CA GLN A 114 4.00 -15.00 2.42
C GLN A 114 3.31 -13.94 3.28
N ALA A 115 2.67 -12.94 2.68
CA ALA A 115 2.00 -11.86 3.40
C ALA A 115 0.49 -12.04 3.51
N MET A 116 -0.07 -13.13 2.98
CA MET A 116 -1.52 -13.37 2.98
C MET A 116 -2.12 -13.34 4.38
N GLY A 117 -1.43 -13.92 5.36
CA GLY A 117 -1.90 -13.94 6.74
C GLY A 117 -2.04 -12.55 7.34
N PHE A 118 -1.17 -11.64 6.96
CA PHE A 118 -1.24 -10.25 7.40
C PHE A 118 -2.54 -9.59 6.91
N TYR A 119 -2.84 -9.72 5.62
CA TYR A 119 -4.05 -9.12 5.05
C TYR A 119 -5.32 -9.82 5.54
N ALA A 120 -5.28 -11.12 5.76
CA ALA A 120 -6.43 -11.88 6.25
C ALA A 120 -6.92 -11.35 7.61
N LYS A 121 -6.02 -10.84 8.44
CA LYS A 121 -6.38 -10.26 9.75
C LYS A 121 -7.30 -9.04 9.63
N PHE A 122 -7.29 -8.36 8.50
CA PHE A 122 -8.16 -7.21 8.23
C PHE A 122 -9.45 -7.60 7.52
N GLY A 123 -9.63 -8.89 7.22
CA GLY A 123 -10.83 -9.39 6.54
C GLY A 123 -10.66 -9.60 5.04
N PHE A 124 -9.47 -9.40 4.49
CA PHE A 124 -9.21 -9.67 3.07
C PHE A 124 -9.28 -11.17 2.80
N LYS A 125 -9.88 -11.55 1.67
CA LYS A 125 -10.01 -12.94 1.23
C LYS A 125 -9.39 -13.10 -0.14
N GLN A 126 -8.73 -14.23 -0.35
CA GLN A 126 -8.12 -14.57 -1.64
C GLN A 126 -9.21 -14.73 -2.70
N VAL A 127 -9.01 -14.10 -3.85
CA VAL A 127 -9.94 -14.14 -4.97
C VAL A 127 -9.30 -14.57 -6.27
N SER A 128 -8.05 -14.99 -6.25
CA SER A 128 -7.36 -15.50 -7.45
C SER A 128 -6.43 -16.66 -7.10
N ASP A 129 -6.02 -17.41 -8.12
CA ASP A 129 -4.90 -18.33 -8.00
C ASP A 129 -3.60 -17.52 -7.89
N VAL A 130 -2.50 -18.21 -7.57
CA VAL A 130 -1.18 -17.59 -7.53
C VAL A 130 -0.77 -17.17 -8.94
N PHE A 131 -0.26 -15.95 -9.05
CA PHE A 131 0.31 -15.41 -10.29
C PHE A 131 1.66 -14.76 -9.99
N ILE A 132 2.45 -14.53 -11.03
CA ILE A 132 3.75 -13.86 -10.87
C ILE A 132 3.57 -12.38 -11.19
N GLU A 133 3.95 -11.54 -10.25
CA GLU A 133 3.98 -10.09 -10.41
C GLU A 133 5.33 -9.60 -9.90
N ASP A 134 6.00 -8.78 -10.70
CA ASP A 134 7.32 -8.25 -10.35
C ASP A 134 8.30 -9.36 -9.93
N THR A 135 8.30 -10.46 -10.66
CA THR A 135 9.13 -11.65 -10.47
C THR A 135 8.82 -12.49 -9.24
N LEU A 136 7.79 -12.12 -8.46
CA LEU A 136 7.45 -12.78 -7.20
C LEU A 136 6.02 -13.34 -7.23
N PRO A 137 5.77 -14.46 -6.51
CA PRO A 137 4.41 -15.01 -6.46
C PRO A 137 3.47 -14.17 -5.61
N HIS A 138 2.30 -13.89 -6.16
CA HIS A 138 1.25 -13.06 -5.55
C HIS A 138 -0.11 -13.73 -5.67
N VAL A 139 -1.05 -13.29 -4.84
CA VAL A 139 -2.48 -13.54 -5.03
C VAL A 139 -3.24 -12.22 -4.92
N SER A 140 -4.37 -12.13 -5.61
CA SER A 140 -5.29 -11.01 -5.43
C SER A 140 -6.18 -11.30 -4.23
N MET A 141 -6.38 -10.30 -3.38
CA MET A 141 -7.23 -10.40 -2.19
C MET A 141 -8.17 -9.21 -2.12
N ASN A 142 -9.42 -9.46 -1.72
CA ASN A 142 -10.44 -8.43 -1.61
C ASN A 142 -11.00 -8.31 -0.21
N LEU A 143 -11.26 -7.08 0.20
CA LEU A 143 -12.09 -6.73 1.35
C LEU A 143 -13.38 -6.12 0.81
N GLU A 144 -14.52 -6.76 1.07
CA GLU A 144 -15.80 -6.36 0.53
C GLU A 144 -16.64 -5.59 1.55
N PHE A 145 -17.41 -4.63 1.05
CA PHE A 145 -18.34 -3.82 1.86
C PHE A 145 -19.74 -3.90 1.28
N ASP A 146 -20.73 -3.80 2.14
CA ASP A 146 -22.13 -3.82 1.76
C ASP A 146 -22.59 -2.53 1.06
#